data_4ad18f1be1c8ed006acd1307625f5992
#
_entry.id   4ad18f1be1c8ed006acd1307625f5992
#
_cell.length_a   1.000
_cell.length_b   1.000
_cell.length_c   1.000
_cell.angle_alpha   90.00
_cell.angle_beta   90.00
_cell.angle_gamma   90.00
#
_symmetry.space_group_name_H-M   'P 1'
#
loop_
_entity.id
_entity.type
_entity.pdbx_description
1 polymer ?
#
loop_
_entity_poly.entity_id
_entity_poly.type
_entity_poly.pdbx_seq_one_letter_code
_entity_poly.pdbx_strand_id
1 'polypeptide(L)'
;MKFFPLIWSNLFRRKVRTLFTVLSIVIAFVLFNYLSAVRVAFSMGVDVAGSDRLTLIHKVSFIQLLPVSYKERILAVDGVDAATHLTWFGGVYQEPRNFFAQFAVEPEGYLDMYPEFLLSDEAKARWFGDRTGAVVGRTLADRYDWEVGDRIPLQGTIWRTQSGDTWEFTIDGIYDGSEQGTDTTQFLFHNAYLDEANSQGRGMVGWYLIRVADSDQAVAVSSVIDERFANSPFETKTSTEQAFVQAFASQIGDIGAMMTAILTAVLFTILLVSA
;
A
#
# COMPACT_ATOMS: atom_id res chain seq x y z
N MET A 1 52.57 7.58 8.73
CA MET A 1 51.60 6.88 9.58
C MET A 1 52.26 6.31 10.87
N LYS A 2 52.90 7.20 11.67
CA LYS A 2 53.69 6.79 12.86
C LYS A 2 52.81 6.44 14.09
N PHE A 3 51.53 6.78 14.09
CA PHE A 3 50.66 6.57 15.29
C PHE A 3 49.74 5.35 15.19
N PHE A 4 49.69 4.66 14.07
CA PHE A 4 48.80 3.51 13.85
C PHE A 4 49.06 2.35 14.82
N PRO A 5 50.30 1.97 15.13
CA PRO A 5 50.58 0.92 16.11
C PRO A 5 50.15 1.23 17.54
N LEU A 6 50.17 2.54 17.92
CA LEU A 6 49.71 3.00 19.23
C LEU A 6 48.20 2.95 19.37
N ILE A 7 47.49 3.31 18.32
CA ILE A 7 46.02 3.20 18.27
C ILE A 7 45.62 1.73 18.37
N TRP A 8 46.25 0.86 17.57
CA TRP A 8 46.01 -0.57 17.56
C TRP A 8 46.26 -1.25 18.91
N SER A 9 47.36 -0.96 19.56
CA SER A 9 47.66 -1.50 20.89
C SER A 9 46.73 -1.02 22.00
N ASN A 10 46.20 0.22 21.87
CA ASN A 10 45.24 0.77 22.82
C ASN A 10 43.84 0.19 22.65
N LEU A 11 43.42 -0.11 21.40
CA LEU A 11 42.19 -0.80 21.10
C LEU A 11 42.12 -2.19 21.73
N PHE A 12 43.20 -2.93 21.69
CA PHE A 12 43.26 -4.29 22.26
C PHE A 12 43.53 -4.35 23.78
N ARG A 13 43.86 -3.25 24.39
CA ARG A 13 44.09 -3.18 25.84
C ARG A 13 42.79 -3.31 26.65
N ARG A 14 41.65 -2.88 26.10
CA ARG A 14 40.31 -2.97 26.72
C ARG A 14 39.33 -3.69 25.77
N LYS A 15 39.56 -4.97 25.50
CA LYS A 15 38.86 -5.78 24.50
C LYS A 15 37.32 -5.71 24.59
N VAL A 16 36.78 -5.74 25.83
CA VAL A 16 35.33 -5.70 26.06
C VAL A 16 34.73 -4.35 25.65
N ARG A 17 35.39 -3.24 26.04
CA ARG A 17 34.93 -1.88 25.67
C ARG A 17 34.97 -1.70 24.15
N THR A 18 36.07 -2.07 23.52
CA THR A 18 36.23 -1.98 22.07
C THR A 18 35.18 -2.79 21.32
N LEU A 19 34.92 -4.03 21.80
CA LEU A 19 33.89 -4.90 21.21
C LEU A 19 32.50 -4.22 21.25
N PHE A 20 32.11 -3.71 22.42
CA PHE A 20 30.79 -3.04 22.54
C PHE A 20 30.70 -1.76 21.73
N THR A 21 31.77 -0.97 21.64
CA THR A 21 31.79 0.24 20.81
C THR A 21 31.66 -0.15 19.33
N VAL A 22 32.41 -1.12 18.84
CA VAL A 22 32.30 -1.58 17.45
C VAL A 22 30.93 -2.18 17.17
N LEU A 23 30.40 -3.00 18.08
CA LEU A 23 29.06 -3.58 17.94
C LEU A 23 27.98 -2.49 17.86
N SER A 24 28.04 -1.47 18.70
CA SER A 24 27.10 -0.34 18.69
C SER A 24 27.15 0.43 17.36
N ILE A 25 28.35 0.66 16.82
CA ILE A 25 28.53 1.31 15.52
C ILE A 25 27.94 0.43 14.41
N VAL A 26 28.22 -0.87 14.40
CA VAL A 26 27.67 -1.81 13.42
C VAL A 26 26.14 -1.82 13.46
N ILE A 27 25.55 -1.92 14.67
CA ILE A 27 24.08 -1.88 14.83
C ILE A 27 23.50 -0.57 14.29
N ALA A 28 24.14 0.57 14.60
CA ALA A 28 23.67 1.87 14.10
C ALA A 28 23.70 1.92 12.55
N PHE A 29 24.77 1.43 11.92
CA PHE A 29 24.86 1.36 10.45
C PHE A 29 23.83 0.40 9.84
N VAL A 30 23.61 -0.77 10.45
CA VAL A 30 22.60 -1.73 9.98
C VAL A 30 21.21 -1.11 10.03
N LEU A 31 20.86 -0.44 11.14
CA LEU A 31 19.57 0.24 11.27
C LEU A 31 19.41 1.38 10.26
N PHE A 32 20.47 2.18 10.05
CA PHE A 32 20.46 3.25 9.06
C PHE A 32 20.24 2.71 7.63
N ASN A 33 20.96 1.66 7.24
CA ASN A 33 20.80 1.04 5.92
C ASN A 33 19.42 0.41 5.75
N TYR A 34 18.90 -0.26 6.77
CA TYR A 34 17.55 -0.82 6.76
C TYR A 34 16.49 0.26 6.53
N LEU A 35 16.58 1.37 7.28
CA LEU A 35 15.66 2.48 7.15
C LEU A 35 15.77 3.18 5.78
N SER A 36 17.00 3.31 5.26
CA SER A 36 17.23 3.83 3.91
C SER A 36 16.63 2.92 2.83
N ALA A 37 16.75 1.60 2.98
CA ALA A 37 16.14 0.64 2.07
C ALA A 37 14.60 0.73 2.08
N VAL A 38 13.99 0.87 3.27
CA VAL A 38 12.54 1.10 3.40
C VAL A 38 12.14 2.39 2.68
N ARG A 39 12.87 3.49 2.88
CA ARG A 39 12.61 4.76 2.20
C ARG A 39 12.67 4.63 0.67
N VAL A 40 13.69 3.93 0.16
CA VAL A 40 13.85 3.69 -1.30
C VAL A 40 12.69 2.83 -1.82
N ALA A 41 12.29 1.77 -1.10
CA ALA A 41 11.16 0.94 -1.50
C ALA A 41 9.85 1.75 -1.65
N PHE A 42 9.60 2.70 -0.75
CA PHE A 42 8.45 3.61 -0.88
C PHE A 42 8.59 4.59 -2.04
N SER A 43 9.80 5.10 -2.33
CA SER A 43 10.00 6.01 -3.47
C SER A 43 9.81 5.31 -4.83
N MET A 44 10.15 4.03 -4.93
CA MET A 44 9.91 3.23 -6.15
C MET A 44 8.41 3.14 -6.49
N GLY A 45 7.52 3.04 -5.49
CA GLY A 45 6.07 3.07 -5.71
C GLY A 45 5.56 4.39 -6.30
N VAL A 46 6.24 5.51 -6.04
CA VAL A 46 5.91 6.82 -6.61
C VAL A 46 6.25 6.89 -8.11
N ASP A 47 7.34 6.24 -8.52
CA ASP A 47 7.80 6.26 -9.92
C ASP A 47 6.92 5.39 -10.84
N VAL A 48 6.23 4.38 -10.29
CA VAL A 48 5.30 3.49 -11.01
C VAL A 48 3.87 4.05 -11.04
N ALA A 49 3.55 5.00 -10.16
CA ALA A 49 2.22 5.62 -10.14
C ALA A 49 1.95 6.37 -11.44
N GLY A 50 0.83 6.06 -12.09
CA GLY A 50 0.45 6.69 -13.36
C GLY A 50 0.25 8.20 -13.21
N SER A 51 0.79 8.96 -14.15
CA SER A 51 0.63 10.42 -14.17
C SER A 51 -0.80 10.87 -14.53
N ASP A 52 -1.57 9.98 -15.13
CA ASP A 52 -2.95 10.15 -15.58
C ASP A 52 -3.97 9.63 -14.55
N ARG A 53 -3.50 9.06 -13.42
CA ARG A 53 -4.37 8.52 -12.38
C ARG A 53 -4.53 9.47 -11.20
N LEU A 54 -5.79 9.61 -10.76
CA LEU A 54 -6.17 10.35 -9.55
C LEU A 54 -6.72 9.39 -8.50
N THR A 55 -6.43 9.69 -7.25
CA THR A 55 -7.04 9.04 -6.09
C THR A 55 -7.99 10.03 -5.41
N LEU A 56 -9.25 9.65 -5.25
CA LEU A 56 -10.28 10.42 -4.58
C LEU A 56 -10.67 9.73 -3.28
N ILE A 57 -10.43 10.39 -2.17
CA ILE A 57 -10.76 9.93 -0.82
C ILE A 57 -11.79 10.84 -0.16
N HIS A 58 -12.35 10.42 0.96
CA HIS A 58 -13.14 11.31 1.79
C HIS A 58 -12.24 12.41 2.37
N LYS A 59 -12.71 13.67 2.34
CA LYS A 59 -11.94 14.87 2.72
C LYS A 59 -11.34 14.81 4.13
N VAL A 60 -12.05 14.21 5.07
CA VAL A 60 -11.66 14.17 6.48
C VAL A 60 -10.65 13.06 6.74
N SER A 61 -10.85 11.87 6.14
CA SER A 61 -9.99 10.71 6.39
C SER A 61 -10.16 9.67 5.28
N PHE A 62 -9.08 9.02 4.87
CA PHE A 62 -9.10 7.90 3.92
C PHE A 62 -9.80 6.64 4.47
N ILE A 63 -10.07 6.57 5.80
CA ILE A 63 -10.82 5.47 6.42
C ILE A 63 -12.33 5.65 6.26
N GLN A 64 -12.79 6.89 6.06
CA GLN A 64 -14.21 7.16 5.86
C GLN A 64 -14.64 6.73 4.46
N LEU A 65 -15.78 6.03 4.43
CA LEU A 65 -16.32 5.51 3.19
C LEU A 65 -17.06 6.58 2.39
N LEU A 66 -17.13 6.37 1.08
CA LEU A 66 -17.83 7.17 0.12
C LEU A 66 -19.00 6.39 -0.51
N PRO A 67 -20.10 7.04 -0.91
CA PRO A 67 -21.20 6.36 -1.59
C PRO A 67 -20.76 5.79 -2.94
N VAL A 68 -21.13 4.54 -3.26
CA VAL A 68 -20.88 3.92 -4.56
C VAL A 68 -21.52 4.71 -5.72
N SER A 69 -22.60 5.45 -5.45
CA SER A 69 -23.28 6.31 -6.42
C SER A 69 -22.47 7.52 -6.89
N TYR A 70 -21.32 7.80 -6.26
CA TYR A 70 -20.44 8.87 -6.71
C TYR A 70 -19.74 8.55 -8.02
N LYS A 71 -19.57 7.25 -8.37
CA LYS A 71 -18.94 6.82 -9.62
C LYS A 71 -19.55 7.51 -10.85
N GLU A 72 -20.86 7.46 -10.99
CA GLU A 72 -21.56 8.08 -12.14
C GLU A 72 -21.38 9.61 -12.18
N ARG A 73 -21.35 10.24 -11.01
CA ARG A 73 -21.12 11.68 -10.92
C ARG A 73 -19.68 12.06 -11.26
N ILE A 74 -18.72 11.21 -10.94
CA ILE A 74 -17.29 11.37 -11.28
C ILE A 74 -17.12 11.23 -12.79
N LEU A 75 -17.69 10.19 -13.39
CA LEU A 75 -17.65 9.94 -14.84
C LEU A 75 -18.30 11.06 -15.67
N ALA A 76 -19.21 11.83 -15.07
CA ALA A 76 -19.86 12.98 -15.71
C ALA A 76 -19.03 14.28 -15.62
N VAL A 77 -17.78 14.22 -15.17
CA VAL A 77 -16.86 15.38 -15.17
C VAL A 77 -16.05 15.37 -16.45
N ASP A 78 -16.03 16.52 -17.15
CA ASP A 78 -15.23 16.67 -18.36
C ASP A 78 -13.74 16.41 -18.06
N GLY A 79 -13.10 15.61 -18.92
CA GLY A 79 -11.70 15.20 -18.75
C GLY A 79 -11.49 13.90 -17.95
N VAL A 80 -12.55 13.31 -17.39
CA VAL A 80 -12.52 11.96 -16.81
C VAL A 80 -12.74 10.92 -17.90
N ASP A 81 -11.83 9.98 -18.04
CA ASP A 81 -11.89 8.88 -19.00
C ASP A 81 -12.50 7.62 -18.37
N ALA A 82 -12.05 7.27 -17.16
CA ALA A 82 -12.54 6.11 -16.43
C ALA A 82 -12.57 6.37 -14.92
N ALA A 83 -13.43 5.64 -14.22
CA ALA A 83 -13.47 5.63 -12.76
C ALA A 83 -13.81 4.23 -12.24
N THR A 84 -13.09 3.79 -11.25
CA THR A 84 -13.36 2.57 -10.49
C THR A 84 -13.22 2.85 -9.00
N HIS A 85 -13.52 1.87 -8.17
CA HIS A 85 -13.41 2.03 -6.72
C HIS A 85 -12.77 0.81 -6.07
N LEU A 86 -12.25 1.03 -4.88
CA LEU A 86 -11.73 -0.04 -4.04
C LEU A 86 -12.03 0.25 -2.57
N THR A 87 -12.01 -0.82 -1.79
CA THR A 87 -12.25 -0.77 -0.34
C THR A 87 -11.21 -1.61 0.37
N TRP A 88 -10.57 -1.03 1.36
CA TRP A 88 -9.64 -1.76 2.23
C TRP A 88 -10.41 -2.80 3.06
N PHE A 89 -9.93 -4.05 3.04
CA PHE A 89 -10.57 -5.12 3.78
C PHE A 89 -9.99 -5.29 5.19
N GLY A 90 -8.67 -5.33 5.32
CA GLY A 90 -7.99 -5.42 6.61
C GLY A 90 -8.24 -6.73 7.33
N GLY A 91 -8.30 -7.84 6.62
CA GLY A 91 -8.45 -9.16 7.19
C GLY A 91 -7.14 -9.76 7.70
N VAL A 92 -7.23 -10.82 8.48
CA VAL A 92 -6.10 -11.59 8.99
C VAL A 92 -6.13 -12.99 8.37
N TYR A 93 -5.00 -13.41 7.82
CA TYR A 93 -4.77 -14.77 7.36
C TYR A 93 -4.01 -15.58 8.40
N GLN A 94 -4.65 -16.60 8.99
CA GLN A 94 -4.10 -17.49 10.01
C GLN A 94 -3.64 -16.75 11.29
N GLU A 95 -2.61 -15.89 11.18
CA GLU A 95 -2.01 -15.17 12.30
C GLU A 95 -1.89 -13.67 12.03
N PRO A 96 -2.00 -12.78 13.03
CA PRO A 96 -1.93 -11.33 12.86
C PRO A 96 -0.65 -10.81 12.19
N ARG A 97 0.45 -11.56 12.30
CA ARG A 97 1.72 -11.23 11.64
C ARG A 97 1.71 -11.46 10.12
N ASN A 98 0.76 -12.23 9.61
CA ASN A 98 0.60 -12.53 8.19
C ASN A 98 -0.16 -11.39 7.51
N PHE A 99 0.43 -10.20 7.56
CA PHE A 99 -0.14 -8.99 6.97
C PHE A 99 0.20 -8.88 5.48
N PHE A 100 -0.81 -8.57 4.69
CA PHE A 100 -0.70 -8.18 3.28
C PHE A 100 -1.88 -7.27 2.90
N ALA A 101 -1.71 -6.50 1.85
CA ALA A 101 -2.74 -5.59 1.37
C ALA A 101 -3.91 -6.36 0.72
N GLN A 102 -5.13 -6.06 1.14
CA GLN A 102 -6.35 -6.72 0.70
C GLN A 102 -7.37 -5.67 0.29
N PHE A 103 -7.80 -5.73 -0.97
CA PHE A 103 -8.75 -4.77 -1.51
C PHE A 103 -9.94 -5.46 -2.16
N ALA A 104 -11.12 -5.01 -1.77
CA ALA A 104 -12.34 -5.28 -2.50
C ALA A 104 -12.44 -4.29 -3.66
N VAL A 105 -12.46 -4.78 -4.90
CA VAL A 105 -12.40 -3.97 -6.12
C VAL A 105 -13.56 -4.27 -7.06
N GLU A 106 -13.79 -3.41 -8.03
CA GLU A 106 -14.57 -3.72 -9.23
C GLU A 106 -13.61 -4.34 -10.26
N PRO A 107 -13.64 -5.66 -10.51
CA PRO A 107 -12.56 -6.37 -11.18
C PRO A 107 -12.20 -5.83 -12.57
N GLU A 108 -13.19 -5.66 -13.43
CA GLU A 108 -12.99 -5.17 -14.80
C GLU A 108 -12.41 -3.76 -14.81
N GLY A 109 -13.03 -2.83 -14.07
CA GLY A 109 -12.57 -1.46 -13.98
C GLY A 109 -11.21 -1.32 -13.31
N TYR A 110 -10.89 -2.20 -12.36
CA TYR A 110 -9.60 -2.19 -11.69
C TYR A 110 -8.47 -2.65 -12.60
N LEU A 111 -8.66 -3.76 -13.35
CA LEU A 111 -7.66 -4.23 -14.32
C LEU A 111 -7.51 -3.28 -15.51
N ASP A 112 -8.56 -2.59 -15.91
CA ASP A 112 -8.48 -1.53 -16.93
C ASP A 112 -7.68 -0.32 -16.41
N MET A 113 -7.81 0.01 -15.13
CA MET A 113 -7.06 1.09 -14.47
C MET A 113 -5.58 0.76 -14.31
N TYR A 114 -5.22 -0.52 -14.10
CA TYR A 114 -3.86 -0.99 -13.89
C TYR A 114 -3.44 -2.04 -14.94
N PRO A 115 -3.20 -1.63 -16.20
CA PRO A 115 -2.76 -2.53 -17.27
C PRO A 115 -1.41 -3.20 -17.00
N GLU A 116 -0.64 -2.66 -16.06
CA GLU A 116 0.60 -3.26 -15.56
C GLU A 116 0.41 -4.55 -14.77
N PHE A 117 -0.81 -4.91 -14.36
CA PHE A 117 -1.13 -6.18 -13.71
C PHE A 117 -1.44 -7.23 -14.78
N LEU A 118 -0.46 -8.08 -15.06
CA LEU A 118 -0.56 -9.10 -16.10
C LEU A 118 -1.30 -10.32 -15.57
N LEU A 119 -2.50 -10.52 -16.05
CA LEU A 119 -3.35 -11.67 -15.74
C LEU A 119 -3.78 -12.34 -17.05
N SER A 120 -3.75 -13.67 -17.12
CA SER A 120 -4.20 -14.39 -18.33
C SER A 120 -5.69 -14.22 -18.57
N ASP A 121 -6.13 -14.31 -19.84
CA ASP A 121 -7.54 -14.13 -20.17
C ASP A 121 -8.43 -15.21 -19.54
N GLU A 122 -7.91 -16.42 -19.35
CA GLU A 122 -8.60 -17.50 -18.65
C GLU A 122 -8.78 -17.18 -17.16
N ALA A 123 -7.77 -16.58 -16.52
CA ALA A 123 -7.86 -16.18 -15.13
C ALA A 123 -8.81 -14.98 -14.95
N LYS A 124 -8.80 -14.01 -15.88
CA LYS A 124 -9.78 -12.92 -15.92
C LYS A 124 -11.21 -13.46 -16.03
N ALA A 125 -11.44 -14.39 -16.95
CA ALA A 125 -12.76 -14.98 -17.17
C ALA A 125 -13.26 -15.74 -15.92
N ARG A 126 -12.39 -16.50 -15.24
CA ARG A 126 -12.74 -17.15 -13.98
C ARG A 126 -13.10 -16.12 -12.91
N TRP A 127 -12.20 -15.17 -12.67
CA TRP A 127 -12.38 -14.16 -11.64
C TRP A 127 -13.65 -13.33 -11.86
N PHE A 128 -13.92 -12.88 -13.08
CA PHE A 128 -15.14 -12.11 -13.38
C PHE A 128 -16.42 -12.92 -13.18
N GLY A 129 -16.34 -14.25 -13.33
CA GLY A 129 -17.48 -15.16 -13.15
C GLY A 129 -17.68 -15.65 -11.72
N ASP A 130 -16.66 -15.65 -10.88
CA ASP A 130 -16.75 -16.11 -9.49
C ASP A 130 -16.82 -14.93 -8.52
N ARG A 131 -17.98 -14.75 -7.88
CA ARG A 131 -18.23 -13.68 -6.93
C ARG A 131 -17.33 -13.75 -5.69
N THR A 132 -16.94 -14.94 -5.29
CA THR A 132 -16.03 -15.21 -4.17
C THR A 132 -14.57 -15.33 -4.62
N GLY A 133 -14.35 -15.19 -5.91
CA GLY A 133 -13.05 -15.25 -6.54
C GLY A 133 -12.13 -14.12 -6.12
N ALA A 134 -10.84 -14.45 -6.04
CA ALA A 134 -9.78 -13.50 -5.77
C ALA A 134 -8.62 -13.70 -6.75
N VAL A 135 -7.93 -12.62 -7.05
CA VAL A 135 -6.61 -12.69 -7.72
C VAL A 135 -5.55 -12.16 -6.78
N VAL A 136 -4.39 -12.78 -6.81
CA VAL A 136 -3.27 -12.48 -5.92
C VAL A 136 -2.02 -12.19 -6.71
N GLY A 137 -1.18 -11.30 -6.21
CA GLY A 137 0.11 -11.04 -6.83
C GLY A 137 1.10 -12.20 -6.64
N ARG A 138 2.01 -12.36 -7.61
CA ARG A 138 3.03 -13.43 -7.63
C ARG A 138 3.80 -13.51 -6.33
N THR A 139 4.31 -12.39 -5.84
CA THR A 139 5.09 -12.35 -4.59
C THR A 139 4.29 -12.83 -3.38
N LEU A 140 2.99 -12.54 -3.35
CA LEU A 140 2.11 -13.01 -2.28
C LEU A 140 1.82 -14.50 -2.40
N ALA A 141 1.54 -15.00 -3.60
CA ALA A 141 1.32 -16.40 -3.88
C ALA A 141 2.56 -17.24 -3.49
N ASP A 142 3.75 -16.82 -3.91
CA ASP A 142 5.01 -17.50 -3.59
C ASP A 142 5.30 -17.49 -2.07
N ARG A 143 4.92 -16.41 -1.36
CA ARG A 143 5.13 -16.32 0.10
C ARG A 143 4.36 -17.36 0.89
N TYR A 144 3.15 -17.68 0.45
CA TYR A 144 2.23 -18.58 1.16
C TYR A 144 2.04 -19.92 0.45
N ASP A 145 2.77 -20.17 -0.64
CA ASP A 145 2.66 -21.38 -1.48
C ASP A 145 1.22 -21.59 -1.97
N TRP A 146 0.61 -20.49 -2.47
CA TRP A 146 -0.76 -20.51 -2.97
C TRP A 146 -0.82 -20.81 -4.46
N GLU A 147 -1.77 -21.65 -4.81
CA GLU A 147 -2.04 -22.04 -6.19
C GLU A 147 -3.47 -21.63 -6.62
N VAL A 148 -3.70 -21.57 -7.94
CA VAL A 148 -5.04 -21.33 -8.49
C VAL A 148 -5.96 -22.48 -8.09
N GLY A 149 -7.12 -22.16 -7.53
CA GLY A 149 -8.10 -23.10 -7.00
C GLY A 149 -8.05 -23.25 -5.47
N ASP A 150 -7.04 -22.70 -4.80
CA ASP A 150 -6.97 -22.74 -3.34
C ASP A 150 -8.07 -21.93 -2.70
N ARG A 151 -8.54 -22.39 -1.54
CA ARG A 151 -9.51 -21.68 -0.69
C ARG A 151 -8.81 -20.99 0.44
N ILE A 152 -8.96 -19.68 0.50
CA ILE A 152 -8.28 -18.81 1.47
C ILE A 152 -9.30 -18.23 2.43
N PRO A 153 -9.33 -18.69 3.70
CA PRO A 153 -10.14 -18.07 4.74
C PRO A 153 -9.42 -16.83 5.30
N LEU A 154 -10.09 -15.69 5.29
CA LEU A 154 -9.63 -14.46 5.95
C LEU A 154 -10.57 -14.10 7.09
N GLN A 155 -10.02 -13.75 8.24
CA GLN A 155 -10.79 -13.17 9.33
C GLN A 155 -10.92 -11.66 9.14
N GLY A 156 -12.13 -11.18 8.90
CA GLY A 156 -12.42 -9.75 8.80
C GLY A 156 -12.29 -9.05 10.15
N THR A 157 -11.37 -8.11 10.26
CA THR A 157 -11.20 -7.30 11.48
C THR A 157 -12.11 -6.08 11.49
N ILE A 158 -12.40 -5.54 10.32
CA ILE A 158 -13.25 -4.37 10.08
C ILE A 158 -14.64 -4.84 9.61
N TRP A 159 -14.66 -5.76 8.66
CA TRP A 159 -15.87 -6.23 7.99
C TRP A 159 -16.31 -7.56 8.55
N ARG A 160 -17.58 -7.64 8.93
CA ARG A 160 -18.20 -8.87 9.40
C ARG A 160 -19.28 -9.33 8.45
N THR A 161 -19.37 -10.63 8.23
CA THR A 161 -20.50 -11.23 7.52
C THR A 161 -21.72 -11.34 8.45
N GLN A 162 -22.87 -11.70 7.90
CA GLN A 162 -24.06 -12.00 8.71
C GLN A 162 -23.89 -13.26 9.58
N SER A 163 -22.96 -14.15 9.21
CA SER A 163 -22.72 -15.43 9.90
C SER A 163 -21.47 -15.44 10.78
N GLY A 164 -20.68 -14.35 10.81
CA GLY A 164 -19.45 -14.27 11.61
C GLY A 164 -18.40 -13.33 11.00
N ASP A 165 -17.14 -13.57 11.32
CA ASP A 165 -16.00 -12.78 10.86
C ASP A 165 -15.14 -13.47 9.81
N THR A 166 -15.45 -14.73 9.46
CA THR A 166 -14.70 -15.49 8.45
C THR A 166 -15.26 -15.27 7.05
N TRP A 167 -14.38 -14.90 6.15
CA TRP A 167 -14.63 -14.71 4.71
C TRP A 167 -13.86 -15.79 3.95
N GLU A 168 -14.50 -16.43 3.00
CA GLU A 168 -13.88 -17.47 2.17
C GLU A 168 -13.72 -16.98 0.74
N PHE A 169 -12.51 -17.15 0.20
CA PHE A 169 -12.16 -16.77 -1.16
C PHE A 169 -11.56 -17.95 -1.90
N THR A 170 -11.78 -18.00 -3.21
CA THR A 170 -11.10 -18.95 -4.10
C THR A 170 -10.07 -18.18 -4.93
N ILE A 171 -8.84 -18.66 -5.04
CA ILE A 171 -7.83 -18.03 -5.93
C ILE A 171 -8.14 -18.40 -7.38
N ASP A 172 -8.62 -17.44 -8.17
CA ASP A 172 -8.94 -17.61 -9.58
C ASP A 172 -7.77 -17.28 -10.50
N GLY A 173 -6.80 -16.52 -10.01
CA GLY A 173 -5.63 -16.16 -10.78
C GLY A 173 -4.50 -15.58 -9.94
N ILE A 174 -3.31 -15.67 -10.52
CA ILE A 174 -2.10 -15.06 -9.97
C ILE A 174 -1.60 -14.07 -11.03
N TYR A 175 -1.50 -12.78 -10.66
CA TYR A 175 -1.02 -11.77 -11.59
C TYR A 175 0.47 -11.50 -11.41
N ASP A 176 1.14 -11.21 -12.50
CA ASP A 176 2.51 -10.76 -12.56
C ASP A 176 2.59 -9.26 -12.87
N GLY A 177 3.69 -8.60 -12.57
CA GLY A 177 3.91 -7.22 -12.94
C GLY A 177 4.55 -7.10 -14.33
N SER A 178 4.13 -6.14 -15.14
CA SER A 178 4.75 -5.84 -16.43
C SER A 178 6.10 -5.14 -16.31
N GLU A 179 6.32 -4.44 -15.19
CA GLU A 179 7.51 -3.64 -14.93
C GLU A 179 8.14 -4.00 -13.58
N GLN A 180 9.45 -3.72 -13.48
CA GLN A 180 10.16 -3.86 -12.21
C GLN A 180 9.68 -2.75 -11.26
N GLY A 181 8.98 -3.15 -10.19
CA GLY A 181 8.37 -2.23 -9.22
C GLY A 181 6.85 -2.29 -9.17
N THR A 182 6.19 -2.98 -10.12
CA THR A 182 4.76 -3.29 -10.00
C THR A 182 4.50 -4.08 -8.71
N ASP A 183 3.54 -3.62 -7.92
CA ASP A 183 3.21 -4.28 -6.65
C ASP A 183 2.48 -5.61 -6.89
N THR A 184 3.17 -6.72 -6.66
CA THR A 184 2.63 -8.08 -6.72
C THR A 184 2.41 -8.70 -5.34
N THR A 185 2.14 -7.86 -4.32
CA THR A 185 1.89 -8.30 -2.94
C THR A 185 0.43 -8.16 -2.51
N GLN A 186 -0.47 -7.80 -3.43
CA GLN A 186 -1.87 -7.51 -3.12
C GLN A 186 -2.76 -8.74 -3.31
N PHE A 187 -3.85 -8.76 -2.55
CA PHE A 187 -4.98 -9.68 -2.64
C PHE A 187 -6.21 -8.89 -3.07
N LEU A 188 -6.72 -9.17 -4.27
CA LEU A 188 -7.82 -8.45 -4.90
C LEU A 188 -9.04 -9.36 -5.02
N PHE A 189 -10.21 -8.89 -4.60
CA PHE A 189 -11.45 -9.63 -4.67
C PHE A 189 -12.65 -8.73 -4.98
N HIS A 190 -13.80 -9.30 -5.24
CA HIS A 190 -14.99 -8.56 -5.68
C HIS A 190 -15.55 -7.64 -4.58
N ASN A 191 -15.66 -6.33 -4.87
CA ASN A 191 -16.37 -5.41 -3.99
C ASN A 191 -17.86 -5.79 -3.84
N ALA A 192 -18.45 -6.38 -4.85
CA ALA A 192 -19.81 -6.86 -4.79
C ALA A 192 -19.99 -7.98 -3.74
N TYR A 193 -18.99 -8.85 -3.54
CA TYR A 193 -19.01 -9.82 -2.46
C TYR A 193 -18.95 -9.14 -1.09
N LEU A 194 -18.05 -8.15 -0.93
CA LEU A 194 -17.98 -7.37 0.29
C LEU A 194 -19.30 -6.66 0.59
N ASP A 195 -19.87 -5.96 -0.40
CA ASP A 195 -21.10 -5.16 -0.23
C ASP A 195 -22.32 -6.02 0.12
N GLU A 196 -22.44 -7.22 -0.46
CA GLU A 196 -23.57 -8.12 -0.21
C GLU A 196 -23.48 -8.86 1.09
N ALA A 197 -22.30 -9.34 1.46
CA ALA A 197 -22.11 -10.22 2.61
C ALA A 197 -21.86 -9.47 3.91
N ASN A 198 -21.41 -8.20 3.87
CA ASN A 198 -21.16 -7.45 5.09
C ASN A 198 -22.44 -7.10 5.85
N SER A 199 -22.35 -7.07 7.19
CA SER A 199 -23.45 -6.76 8.09
C SER A 199 -23.61 -5.28 8.43
N GLN A 200 -22.70 -4.40 7.96
CA GLN A 200 -22.59 -3.01 8.41
C GLN A 200 -23.29 -2.00 7.52
N GLY A 201 -23.79 -2.40 6.36
CA GLY A 201 -24.45 -1.54 5.38
C GLY A 201 -23.91 -1.72 3.98
N ARG A 202 -24.70 -1.32 3.00
CA ARG A 202 -24.41 -1.49 1.56
C ARG A 202 -24.22 -0.17 0.87
N GLY A 203 -23.63 -0.21 -0.32
CA GLY A 203 -23.52 0.94 -1.20
C GLY A 203 -22.43 1.93 -0.80
N MET A 204 -21.46 1.51 -0.01
CA MET A 204 -20.32 2.32 0.40
C MET A 204 -19.00 1.68 -0.05
N VAL A 205 -18.04 2.53 -0.45
CA VAL A 205 -16.71 2.13 -0.92
C VAL A 205 -15.63 2.95 -0.22
N GLY A 206 -14.39 2.46 -0.22
CA GLY A 206 -13.28 3.13 0.45
C GLY A 206 -12.89 4.42 -0.26
N TRP A 207 -12.45 4.30 -1.51
CA TRP A 207 -12.04 5.44 -2.34
C TRP A 207 -12.17 5.12 -3.82
N TYR A 208 -12.04 6.15 -4.65
CA TYR A 208 -12.09 6.04 -6.10
C TYR A 208 -10.72 6.21 -6.71
N LEU A 209 -10.49 5.45 -7.78
CA LEU A 209 -9.41 5.64 -8.73
C LEU A 209 -10.03 6.20 -10.02
N ILE A 210 -9.41 7.22 -10.57
CA ILE A 210 -9.94 7.96 -11.71
C ILE A 210 -8.80 8.11 -12.72
N ARG A 211 -9.06 7.77 -13.97
CA ARG A 211 -8.15 8.06 -15.07
C ARG A 211 -8.63 9.32 -15.78
N VAL A 212 -7.72 10.24 -16.00
CA VAL A 212 -7.96 11.45 -16.79
C VAL A 212 -7.48 11.25 -18.22
N ALA A 213 -8.19 11.86 -19.17
CA ALA A 213 -7.83 11.77 -20.58
C ALA A 213 -6.51 12.49 -20.92
N ASP A 214 -6.12 13.48 -20.11
CA ASP A 214 -4.92 14.29 -20.28
C ASP A 214 -4.27 14.52 -18.90
N SER A 215 -3.08 13.97 -18.71
CA SER A 215 -2.33 14.07 -17.45
C SER A 215 -1.99 15.53 -17.06
N ASP A 216 -1.83 16.43 -18.05
CA ASP A 216 -1.55 17.85 -17.78
C ASP A 216 -2.75 18.56 -17.14
N GLN A 217 -3.96 18.02 -17.31
CA GLN A 217 -5.20 18.53 -16.71
C GLN A 217 -5.56 17.87 -15.37
N ALA A 218 -4.78 16.90 -14.91
CA ALA A 218 -5.07 16.12 -13.70
C ALA A 218 -5.41 16.99 -12.48
N VAL A 219 -4.65 18.08 -12.25
CA VAL A 219 -4.88 19.00 -11.13
C VAL A 219 -6.15 19.82 -11.31
N ALA A 220 -6.47 20.26 -12.53
CA ALA A 220 -7.68 21.02 -12.82
C ALA A 220 -8.91 20.13 -12.65
N VAL A 221 -8.89 18.91 -13.21
CA VAL A 221 -9.96 17.93 -13.08
C VAL A 221 -10.20 17.55 -11.61
N SER A 222 -9.13 17.36 -10.81
CA SER A 222 -9.26 17.05 -9.39
C SER A 222 -10.00 18.17 -8.63
N SER A 223 -9.73 19.42 -8.94
CA SER A 223 -10.42 20.58 -8.33
C SER A 223 -11.91 20.63 -8.72
N VAL A 224 -12.24 20.38 -9.99
CA VAL A 224 -13.63 20.33 -10.46
C VAL A 224 -14.41 19.19 -9.78
N ILE A 225 -13.77 18.04 -9.60
CA ILE A 225 -14.37 16.91 -8.87
C ILE A 225 -14.66 17.31 -7.42
N ASP A 226 -13.70 17.89 -6.70
CA ASP A 226 -13.88 18.26 -5.30
C ASP A 226 -14.93 19.36 -5.12
N GLU A 227 -15.02 20.33 -6.05
CA GLU A 227 -16.09 21.33 -6.06
C GLU A 227 -17.48 20.70 -6.25
N ARG A 228 -17.61 19.66 -7.07
CA ARG A 228 -18.88 18.95 -7.31
C ARG A 228 -19.42 18.28 -6.05
N PHE A 229 -18.53 17.86 -5.14
CA PHE A 229 -18.89 17.20 -3.88
C PHE A 229 -18.76 18.13 -2.67
N ALA A 230 -18.39 19.39 -2.86
CA ALA A 230 -18.36 20.39 -1.79
C ALA A 230 -19.75 20.57 -1.17
N ASN A 231 -19.78 20.75 0.14
CA ASN A 231 -21.03 20.90 0.93
C ASN A 231 -21.96 19.67 0.87
N SER A 232 -21.47 18.52 0.41
CA SER A 232 -22.19 17.24 0.52
C SER A 232 -21.87 16.57 1.88
N PRO A 233 -22.69 15.60 2.33
CA PRO A 233 -22.38 14.83 3.54
C PRO A 233 -21.05 14.04 3.43
N PHE A 234 -20.56 13.82 2.21
CA PHE A 234 -19.35 13.05 1.91
C PHE A 234 -18.45 13.90 0.99
N GLU A 235 -17.91 14.99 1.54
CA GLU A 235 -16.95 15.83 0.81
C GLU A 235 -15.69 15.03 0.44
N THR A 236 -15.16 15.31 -0.75
CA THR A 236 -14.01 14.60 -1.30
C THR A 236 -12.73 15.41 -1.25
N LYS A 237 -11.63 14.70 -1.33
CA LYS A 237 -10.29 15.24 -1.59
C LYS A 237 -9.65 14.39 -2.66
N THR A 238 -9.41 14.99 -3.81
CA THR A 238 -8.81 14.35 -4.98
C THR A 238 -7.37 14.82 -5.15
N SER A 239 -6.48 13.88 -5.45
CA SER A 239 -5.06 14.18 -5.73
C SER A 239 -4.54 13.20 -6.79
N THR A 240 -3.43 13.53 -7.44
CA THR A 240 -2.76 12.56 -8.30
C THR A 240 -2.31 11.34 -7.48
N GLU A 241 -2.30 10.15 -8.08
CA GLU A 241 -1.84 8.94 -7.42
C GLU A 241 -0.42 9.12 -6.87
N GLN A 242 0.46 9.75 -7.63
CA GLN A 242 1.80 10.14 -7.20
C GLN A 242 1.79 11.01 -5.93
N ALA A 243 0.98 12.07 -5.90
CA ALA A 243 0.89 12.95 -4.74
C ALA A 243 0.31 12.22 -3.52
N PHE A 244 -0.66 11.31 -3.73
CA PHE A 244 -1.23 10.48 -2.67
C PHE A 244 -0.18 9.54 -2.06
N VAL A 245 0.55 8.79 -2.89
CA VAL A 245 1.61 7.87 -2.45
C VAL A 245 2.73 8.65 -1.75
N GLN A 246 3.13 9.80 -2.29
CA GLN A 246 4.15 10.67 -1.68
C GLN A 246 3.70 11.24 -0.32
N ALA A 247 2.44 11.67 -0.19
CA ALA A 247 1.89 12.14 1.08
C ALA A 247 1.85 11.03 2.13
N PHE A 248 1.46 9.81 1.73
CA PHE A 248 1.49 8.63 2.58
C PHE A 248 2.92 8.26 3.00
N ALA A 249 3.86 8.24 2.05
CA ALA A 249 5.28 7.98 2.32
C ALA A 249 5.91 9.04 3.22
N SER A 250 5.51 10.32 3.11
CA SER A 250 6.03 11.39 3.97
C SER A 250 5.63 11.25 5.44
N GLN A 251 4.45 10.71 5.71
CA GLN A 251 4.01 10.40 7.08
C GLN A 251 4.91 9.32 7.72
N ILE A 252 5.36 8.35 6.92
CA ILE A 252 6.34 7.34 7.35
C ILE A 252 7.76 7.93 7.36
N GLY A 253 8.05 8.85 6.46
CA GLY A 253 9.33 9.54 6.33
C GLY A 253 9.69 10.42 7.54
N ASP A 254 8.72 11.01 8.22
CA ASP A 254 8.94 11.75 9.46
C ASP A 254 9.44 10.83 10.59
N ILE A 255 8.97 9.57 10.61
CA ILE A 255 9.53 8.55 11.49
C ILE A 255 11.01 8.29 11.14
N GLY A 256 11.38 8.31 9.86
CA GLY A 256 12.76 8.18 9.39
C GLY A 256 13.67 9.32 9.86
N ALA A 257 13.22 10.56 9.79
CA ALA A 257 13.95 11.72 10.29
C ALA A 257 14.13 11.64 11.82
N MET A 258 13.09 11.25 12.54
CA MET A 258 13.12 11.07 13.98
C MET A 258 14.07 9.93 14.39
N MET A 259 14.05 8.80 13.70
CA MET A 259 14.98 7.69 13.92
C MET A 259 16.43 8.08 13.61
N THR A 260 16.66 8.85 12.53
CA THR A 260 17.99 9.38 12.21
C THR A 260 18.52 10.31 13.30
N ALA A 261 17.67 11.17 13.85
CA ALA A 261 18.02 12.04 14.96
C ALA A 261 18.36 11.23 16.23
N ILE A 262 17.57 10.22 16.57
CA ILE A 262 17.83 9.31 17.70
C ILE A 262 19.15 8.57 17.50
N LEU A 263 19.38 7.99 16.33
CA LEU A 263 20.62 7.25 16.02
C LEU A 263 21.85 8.18 16.09
N THR A 264 21.74 9.41 15.59
CA THR A 264 22.81 10.41 15.66
C THR A 264 23.12 10.79 17.12
N ALA A 265 22.08 10.98 17.94
CA ALA A 265 22.25 11.25 19.38
C ALA A 265 22.89 10.08 20.12
N VAL A 266 22.48 8.85 19.83
CA VAL A 266 23.08 7.63 20.40
C VAL A 266 24.54 7.50 19.99
N LEU A 267 24.86 7.69 18.71
CA LEU A 267 26.23 7.64 18.19
C LEU A 267 27.12 8.71 18.85
N PHE A 268 26.61 9.92 18.97
CA PHE A 268 27.29 11.03 19.67
C PHE A 268 27.56 10.69 21.14
N THR A 269 26.57 10.12 21.83
CA THR A 269 26.71 9.69 23.23
C THR A 269 27.76 8.60 23.39
N ILE A 270 27.78 7.61 22.49
CA ILE A 270 28.78 6.54 22.48
C ILE A 270 30.19 7.11 22.27
N LEU A 271 30.35 8.04 21.32
CA LEU A 271 31.63 8.71 21.06
C LEU A 271 32.10 9.51 22.28
N LEU A 272 31.20 10.24 22.94
CA LEU A 272 31.49 11.02 24.14
C LEU A 272 31.93 10.14 25.31
N VAL A 273 31.27 9.00 25.53
CA VAL A 273 31.63 8.04 26.61
C VAL A 273 32.91 7.26 26.28
N SER A 274 33.25 7.15 24.99
CA SER A 274 34.44 6.41 24.52
C SER A 274 35.71 7.24 24.48
N ALA A 275 35.58 8.57 24.48
CA ALA A 275 36.70 9.53 24.53
C ALA A 275 37.21 9.69 25.93
#